data_f31d057663fa4457059d80aaecb22239
#
_entry.id   f31d057663fa4457059d80aaecb22239
#
_cell.length_a   1.000
_cell.length_b   1.000
_cell.length_c   1.000
_cell.angle_alpha   90.00
_cell.angle_beta   90.00
_cell.angle_gamma   90.00
#
_symmetry.space_group_name_H-M   'P 1'
#
loop_
_entity.id
_entity.type
_entity.pdbx_description
1 polymer ?
#
loop_
_entity_poly.entity_id
_entity_poly.type
_entity_poly.pdbx_seq_one_letter_code
_entity_poly.pdbx_strand_id
1 'polypeptide(L)'
;MLLQFAVRVSKEMESLLRSDPRLLSSRQQMFLNYDSVIQDLFNQMQIRSETERHLQEMLRQHSDRITAVERKMVLVNTSSGSSAASSRRRLDDEGSSVSANVEGSRETANLRRQLDNVQENSRRSEQRMESIEHALALRNVTLADLEEYVKKQEFLSYDGQLTWKITEYARKRSEAVNGQKVSFYSPSFYTSRYGYKMCARIYLNGDGMGRGTHISLFFVVMRGEYDAILRWPFRQKVTFMLLDQDNVEHVIDAFRPDPNSSSFQRPRRETNIASGCPTFCSIEELNNHAYIRDDTMFFKIIVDTSDL
;
A
#
# COMPACT_ATOMS: atom_id res chain seq x y z
N MET A 1 -17.44 3.66 -3.57
CA MET A 1 -16.04 4.10 -3.57
C MET A 1 -15.09 3.03 -4.13
N LEU A 2 -15.06 1.81 -3.59
CA LEU A 2 -14.20 0.71 -4.09
C LEU A 2 -14.47 0.31 -5.55
N LEU A 3 -15.72 0.29 -6.00
CA LEU A 3 -16.09 -0.03 -7.39
C LEU A 3 -15.60 1.04 -8.37
N GLN A 4 -15.66 2.32 -8.00
CA GLN A 4 -15.13 3.43 -8.82
C GLN A 4 -13.60 3.40 -8.88
N PHE A 5 -12.95 2.98 -7.80
CA PHE A 5 -11.50 2.78 -7.75
C PHE A 5 -11.08 1.62 -8.65
N ALA A 6 -11.75 0.45 -8.57
CA ALA A 6 -11.46 -0.71 -9.42
C ALA A 6 -11.65 -0.40 -10.91
N VAL A 7 -12.71 0.32 -11.29
CA VAL A 7 -12.96 0.75 -12.69
C VAL A 7 -11.90 1.75 -13.18
N ARG A 8 -11.42 2.64 -12.30
CA ARG A 8 -10.37 3.61 -12.64
C ARG A 8 -9.02 2.93 -12.86
N VAL A 9 -8.64 2.01 -11.97
CA VAL A 9 -7.43 1.18 -12.08
C VAL A 9 -7.48 0.34 -13.36
N SER A 10 -8.61 -0.28 -13.70
CA SER A 10 -8.78 -1.06 -14.94
C SER A 10 -8.56 -0.20 -16.20
N LYS A 11 -9.09 1.03 -16.25
CA LYS A 11 -8.92 1.95 -17.38
C LYS A 11 -7.51 2.49 -17.56
N GLU A 12 -6.84 2.84 -16.46
CA GLU A 12 -5.42 3.26 -16.51
C GLU A 12 -4.52 2.11 -16.96
N MET A 13 -4.84 0.87 -16.55
CA MET A 13 -4.13 -0.33 -16.95
C MET A 13 -4.32 -0.69 -18.43
N GLU A 14 -5.53 -0.56 -19.00
CA GLU A 14 -5.75 -0.72 -20.44
C GLU A 14 -4.93 0.28 -21.27
N SER A 15 -4.77 1.50 -20.78
CA SER A 15 -3.93 2.52 -21.40
C SER A 15 -2.45 2.15 -21.43
N LEU A 16 -1.94 1.58 -20.33
CA LEU A 16 -0.55 1.11 -20.19
C LEU A 16 -0.26 -0.14 -21.05
N LEU A 17 -1.23 -1.05 -21.19
CA LEU A 17 -1.11 -2.25 -22.03
C LEU A 17 -1.02 -1.95 -23.53
N ARG A 18 -1.54 -0.82 -23.97
CA ARG A 18 -1.44 -0.39 -25.38
C ARG A 18 -0.08 0.17 -25.77
N SER A 19 0.76 0.52 -24.78
CA SER A 19 2.04 1.21 -25.04
C SER A 19 3.25 0.30 -25.21
N ASP A 20 3.23 -0.98 -24.77
CA ASP A 20 4.35 -1.92 -24.98
C ASP A 20 3.94 -3.40 -25.04
N PRO A 21 3.91 -4.01 -26.26
CA PRO A 21 3.50 -5.41 -26.44
C PRO A 21 4.46 -6.47 -25.90
N ARG A 22 5.69 -6.12 -25.53
CA ARG A 22 6.73 -7.07 -25.10
C ARG A 22 6.64 -7.46 -23.63
N LEU A 23 5.83 -6.76 -22.85
CA LEU A 23 5.60 -7.03 -21.42
C LEU A 23 4.38 -7.92 -21.15
N LEU A 24 3.72 -8.42 -22.21
CA LEU A 24 2.39 -9.03 -22.16
C LEU A 24 2.31 -10.35 -21.37
N SER A 25 3.29 -11.25 -21.44
CA SER A 25 3.11 -12.61 -20.90
C SER A 25 3.17 -12.70 -19.37
N SER A 26 4.12 -12.04 -18.74
CA SER A 26 4.27 -12.06 -17.27
C SER A 26 3.23 -11.15 -16.57
N ARG A 27 2.91 -10.00 -17.18
CA ARG A 27 1.87 -9.09 -16.67
C ARG A 27 0.46 -9.64 -16.87
N GLN A 28 0.19 -10.33 -17.97
CA GLN A 28 -1.11 -10.92 -18.25
C GLN A 28 -1.48 -12.00 -17.22
N GLN A 29 -0.52 -12.78 -16.74
CA GLN A 29 -0.73 -13.77 -15.70
C GLN A 29 -0.99 -13.12 -14.32
N MET A 30 -0.31 -12.01 -14.04
CA MET A 30 -0.55 -11.22 -12.83
C MET A 30 -1.94 -10.56 -12.84
N PHE A 31 -2.43 -10.10 -14.01
CA PHE A 31 -3.76 -9.52 -14.18
C PHE A 31 -4.88 -10.54 -14.00
N LEU A 32 -4.74 -11.74 -14.54
CA LEU A 32 -5.72 -12.82 -14.36
C LEU A 32 -5.85 -13.21 -12.88
N ASN A 33 -4.76 -13.16 -12.12
CA ASN A 33 -4.80 -13.38 -10.67
C ASN A 33 -5.48 -12.22 -9.93
N TYR A 34 -5.29 -10.95 -10.34
CA TYR A 34 -5.98 -9.81 -9.74
C TYR A 34 -7.49 -9.81 -10.02
N ASP A 35 -7.89 -10.15 -11.24
CA ASP A 35 -9.32 -10.23 -11.61
C ASP A 35 -10.02 -11.34 -10.82
N SER A 36 -9.39 -12.49 -10.64
CA SER A 36 -9.88 -13.58 -9.78
C SER A 36 -10.04 -13.14 -8.32
N VAL A 37 -9.07 -12.41 -7.77
CA VAL A 37 -9.11 -11.91 -6.38
C VAL A 37 -10.20 -10.85 -6.21
N ILE A 38 -10.40 -9.97 -7.18
CA ILE A 38 -11.46 -8.96 -7.17
C ILE A 38 -12.84 -9.63 -7.26
N GLN A 39 -13.01 -10.65 -8.11
CA GLN A 39 -14.23 -11.42 -8.21
C GLN A 39 -14.54 -12.17 -6.90
N ASP A 40 -13.54 -12.78 -6.27
CA ASP A 40 -13.72 -13.46 -4.98
C ASP A 40 -14.11 -12.48 -3.87
N LEU A 41 -13.52 -11.31 -3.82
CA LEU A 41 -13.88 -10.24 -2.87
C LEU A 41 -15.33 -9.75 -3.12
N PHE A 42 -15.71 -9.58 -4.39
CA PHE A 42 -17.06 -9.17 -4.75
C PHE A 42 -18.10 -10.22 -4.34
N ASN A 43 -17.83 -11.50 -4.60
CA ASN A 43 -18.68 -12.62 -4.19
C ASN A 43 -18.79 -12.70 -2.65
N GLN A 44 -17.70 -12.52 -1.92
CA GLN A 44 -17.71 -12.50 -0.45
C GLN A 44 -18.51 -11.31 0.11
N MET A 45 -18.43 -10.13 -0.53
CA MET A 45 -19.25 -8.97 -0.15
C MET A 45 -20.74 -9.19 -0.42
N GLN A 46 -21.11 -9.85 -1.51
CA GLN A 46 -22.51 -10.21 -1.78
C GLN A 46 -23.05 -11.20 -0.75
N ILE A 47 -22.31 -12.26 -0.46
CA ILE A 47 -22.70 -13.26 0.56
C ILE A 47 -22.85 -12.59 1.93
N ARG A 48 -21.97 -11.65 2.29
CA ARG A 48 -22.05 -10.89 3.54
C ARG A 48 -23.31 -10.00 3.59
N SER A 49 -23.63 -9.30 2.50
CA SER A 49 -24.83 -8.45 2.41
C SER A 49 -26.11 -9.26 2.51
N GLU A 50 -26.16 -10.45 1.93
CA GLU A 50 -27.30 -11.36 2.03
C GLU A 50 -27.46 -11.95 3.44
N THR A 51 -26.37 -12.35 4.07
CA THR A 51 -26.39 -12.84 5.46
C THR A 51 -26.79 -11.74 6.45
N GLU A 52 -26.35 -10.50 6.25
CA GLU A 52 -26.74 -9.37 7.07
C GLU A 52 -28.24 -9.05 6.94
N ARG A 53 -28.81 -9.09 5.72
CA ARG A 53 -30.27 -8.95 5.51
C ARG A 53 -31.04 -10.10 6.17
N HIS A 54 -30.56 -11.31 6.08
CA HIS A 54 -31.22 -12.46 6.69
C HIS A 54 -31.21 -12.38 8.22
N LEU A 55 -30.08 -11.93 8.81
CA LEU A 55 -29.99 -11.69 10.25
C LEU A 55 -30.91 -10.54 10.72
N GLN A 56 -31.01 -9.46 9.96
CA GLN A 56 -31.94 -8.36 10.28
C GLN A 56 -33.39 -8.82 10.23
N GLU A 57 -33.78 -9.62 9.25
CA GLU A 57 -35.13 -10.17 9.15
C GLU A 57 -35.43 -11.15 10.30
N MET A 58 -34.48 -11.99 10.68
CA MET A 58 -34.62 -12.88 11.84
C MET A 58 -34.77 -12.10 13.15
N LEU A 59 -33.97 -11.05 13.35
CA LEU A 59 -34.07 -10.19 14.52
C LEU A 59 -35.44 -9.50 14.60
N ARG A 60 -35.98 -9.03 13.47
CA ARG A 60 -37.31 -8.46 13.39
C ARG A 60 -38.40 -9.47 13.78
N GLN A 61 -38.36 -10.67 13.22
CA GLN A 61 -39.33 -11.75 13.55
C GLN A 61 -39.26 -12.14 15.02
N HIS A 62 -38.05 -12.20 15.62
CA HIS A 62 -37.90 -12.48 17.05
C HIS A 62 -38.42 -11.33 17.92
N SER A 63 -38.18 -10.07 17.53
CA SER A 63 -38.72 -8.89 18.23
C SER A 63 -40.25 -8.89 18.23
N ASP A 64 -40.87 -9.18 17.08
CA ASP A 64 -42.33 -9.27 16.97
C ASP A 64 -42.91 -10.38 17.84
N ARG A 65 -42.23 -11.56 17.92
CA ARG A 65 -42.62 -12.66 18.79
C ARG A 65 -42.49 -12.33 20.28
N ILE A 66 -41.42 -11.65 20.69
CA ILE A 66 -41.21 -11.18 22.07
C ILE A 66 -42.35 -10.21 22.45
N THR A 67 -42.67 -9.25 21.59
CA THR A 67 -43.75 -8.29 21.83
C THR A 67 -45.10 -8.98 21.93
N ALA A 68 -45.35 -10.02 21.15
CA ALA A 68 -46.59 -10.82 21.24
C ALA A 68 -46.70 -11.63 22.55
N VAL A 69 -45.59 -12.17 23.05
CA VAL A 69 -45.52 -12.85 24.35
C VAL A 69 -45.69 -11.88 25.50
N GLU A 70 -45.08 -10.73 25.47
CA GLU A 70 -45.25 -9.67 26.48
C GLU A 70 -46.72 -9.20 26.57
N ARG A 71 -47.39 -8.99 25.43
CA ARG A 71 -48.82 -8.65 25.40
C ARG A 71 -49.70 -9.75 26.03
N LYS A 72 -49.40 -11.04 25.78
CA LYS A 72 -50.09 -12.17 26.40
C LYS A 72 -49.82 -12.24 27.90
N MET A 73 -48.63 -11.99 28.38
CA MET A 73 -48.28 -11.95 29.80
C MET A 73 -49.03 -10.81 30.54
N VAL A 74 -49.11 -9.61 29.93
CA VAL A 74 -49.88 -8.49 30.49
C VAL A 74 -51.36 -8.85 30.60
N LEU A 75 -51.97 -9.50 29.60
CA LEU A 75 -53.36 -9.94 29.64
C LEU A 75 -53.61 -11.01 30.72
N VAL A 76 -52.71 -11.94 30.97
CA VAL A 76 -52.79 -12.94 32.02
C VAL A 76 -52.67 -12.27 33.42
N ASN A 77 -51.77 -11.32 33.61
CA ASN A 77 -51.62 -10.59 34.87
C ASN A 77 -52.79 -9.68 35.18
N THR A 78 -53.44 -9.09 34.17
CA THR A 78 -54.62 -8.24 34.38
C THR A 78 -55.90 -9.07 34.69
N SER A 79 -55.96 -10.33 34.19
CA SER A 79 -57.08 -11.25 34.53
C SER A 79 -56.94 -11.89 35.90
N SER A 80 -55.71 -11.96 36.47
CA SER A 80 -55.48 -12.47 37.82
C SER A 80 -55.72 -11.45 38.95
N GLY A 81 -55.88 -10.17 38.60
CA GLY A 81 -56.04 -9.08 39.59
C GLY A 81 -57.50 -8.74 40.00
N SER A 82 -58.49 -9.40 39.42
CA SER A 82 -59.92 -9.04 39.68
C SER A 82 -60.78 -10.15 40.30
N SER A 83 -60.17 -11.11 41.05
CA SER A 83 -60.96 -12.16 41.76
C SER A 83 -60.47 -12.39 43.18
N ALA A 84 -60.49 -11.33 44.00
CA ALA A 84 -60.38 -11.46 45.45
C ALA A 84 -61.71 -10.94 46.09
N ALA A 85 -62.81 -11.55 45.78
CA ALA A 85 -63.99 -11.56 46.64
C ALA A 85 -64.97 -12.63 46.17
N SER A 86 -65.25 -13.55 47.06
CA SER A 86 -66.42 -14.37 47.21
C SER A 86 -66.32 -15.84 46.72
N SER A 87 -66.57 -16.63 47.75
CA SER A 87 -67.28 -17.95 47.84
C SER A 87 -66.50 -19.23 47.57
N ARG A 88 -66.37 -19.89 48.72
CA ARG A 88 -66.34 -21.34 48.89
C ARG A 88 -67.34 -22.05 47.98
N ARG A 89 -66.90 -23.06 47.17
CA ARG A 89 -67.53 -24.40 47.01
C ARG A 89 -66.78 -25.28 46.04
N ARG A 90 -66.42 -26.49 46.59
CA ARG A 90 -66.23 -27.79 45.93
C ARG A 90 -65.10 -28.05 44.97
N LEU A 91 -64.22 -28.85 45.47
CA LEU A 91 -63.56 -30.05 44.94
C LEU A 91 -64.10 -30.59 43.61
N ASP A 92 -63.12 -30.94 42.76
CA ASP A 92 -63.13 -31.80 41.59
C ASP A 92 -62.81 -31.05 40.28
N ASP A 93 -61.53 -30.85 40.01
CA ASP A 93 -60.91 -30.96 38.72
C ASP A 93 -59.35 -30.82 38.79
N GLU A 94 -58.68 -31.85 39.24
CA GLU A 94 -57.21 -31.89 39.28
C GLU A 94 -56.57 -32.34 37.96
N GLY A 95 -57.33 -32.55 36.88
CA GLY A 95 -56.79 -33.11 35.64
C GLY A 95 -56.31 -32.11 34.58
N SER A 96 -56.78 -30.84 34.62
CA SER A 96 -56.53 -29.89 33.54
C SER A 96 -55.34 -28.93 33.81
N SER A 97 -54.96 -28.71 35.05
CA SER A 97 -53.85 -27.78 35.38
C SER A 97 -52.46 -28.40 35.21
N VAL A 98 -52.35 -29.75 35.30
CA VAL A 98 -51.07 -30.44 35.13
C VAL A 98 -50.64 -30.49 33.68
N SER A 99 -51.58 -30.64 32.73
CA SER A 99 -51.32 -30.69 31.28
C SER A 99 -50.81 -29.33 30.75
N ALA A 100 -51.41 -28.21 31.16
CA ALA A 100 -51.00 -26.87 30.76
C ALA A 100 -49.60 -26.47 31.31
N ASN A 101 -49.28 -26.93 32.51
CA ASN A 101 -47.95 -26.67 33.09
C ASN A 101 -46.82 -27.49 32.44
N VAL A 102 -47.12 -28.72 31.95
CA VAL A 102 -46.14 -29.56 31.26
C VAL A 102 -45.88 -29.05 29.83
N GLU A 103 -46.91 -28.52 29.16
CA GLU A 103 -46.76 -27.92 27.83
C GLU A 103 -45.99 -26.61 27.87
N GLY A 104 -46.25 -25.73 28.82
CA GLY A 104 -45.49 -24.50 29.05
C GLY A 104 -44.01 -24.77 29.42
N SER A 105 -43.74 -25.85 30.17
CA SER A 105 -42.39 -26.26 30.51
C SER A 105 -41.62 -26.82 29.30
N ARG A 106 -42.30 -27.51 28.39
CA ARG A 106 -41.67 -27.99 27.13
C ARG A 106 -41.38 -26.84 26.15
N GLU A 107 -42.27 -25.89 26.05
CA GLU A 107 -42.11 -24.72 25.18
C GLU A 107 -40.97 -23.81 25.66
N THR A 108 -40.86 -23.58 26.96
CA THR A 108 -39.71 -22.82 27.55
C THR A 108 -38.37 -23.55 27.38
N ALA A 109 -38.34 -24.88 27.50
CA ALA A 109 -37.13 -25.66 27.25
C ALA A 109 -36.72 -25.62 25.76
N ASN A 110 -37.67 -25.60 24.85
CA ASN A 110 -37.40 -25.50 23.41
C ASN A 110 -36.88 -24.08 23.04
N LEU A 111 -37.46 -23.03 23.60
CA LEU A 111 -37.01 -21.65 23.43
C LEU A 111 -35.58 -21.43 23.98
N ARG A 112 -35.25 -22.01 25.13
CA ARG A 112 -33.87 -21.97 25.65
C ARG A 112 -32.88 -22.64 24.71
N ARG A 113 -33.18 -23.83 24.18
CA ARG A 113 -32.31 -24.49 23.18
C ARG A 113 -32.14 -23.67 21.91
N GLN A 114 -33.18 -22.99 21.44
CA GLN A 114 -33.09 -22.11 20.29
C GLN A 114 -32.20 -20.87 20.60
N LEU A 115 -32.34 -20.30 21.80
CA LEU A 115 -31.51 -19.19 22.24
C LEU A 115 -30.03 -19.60 22.32
N ASP A 116 -29.71 -20.75 22.93
CA ASP A 116 -28.34 -21.27 23.03
C ASP A 116 -27.73 -21.49 21.64
N ASN A 117 -28.50 -22.02 20.70
CA ASN A 117 -28.07 -22.22 19.30
C ASN A 117 -27.80 -20.86 18.59
N VAL A 118 -28.63 -19.86 18.81
CA VAL A 118 -28.43 -18.51 18.23
C VAL A 118 -27.19 -17.86 18.82
N GLN A 119 -26.99 -17.96 20.14
CA GLN A 119 -25.80 -17.41 20.81
C GLN A 119 -24.51 -18.09 20.33
N GLU A 120 -24.51 -19.42 20.18
CA GLU A 120 -23.35 -20.15 19.68
C GLU A 120 -23.04 -19.79 18.22
N ASN A 121 -24.07 -19.62 17.35
CA ASN A 121 -23.89 -19.18 15.98
C ASN A 121 -23.40 -17.74 15.90
N SER A 122 -23.87 -16.85 16.78
CA SER A 122 -23.35 -15.46 16.88
C SER A 122 -21.87 -15.47 17.26
N ARG A 123 -21.49 -16.23 18.29
CA ARG A 123 -20.09 -16.34 18.71
C ARG A 123 -19.18 -16.88 17.62
N ARG A 124 -19.64 -17.91 16.88
CA ARG A 124 -18.88 -18.43 15.73
C ARG A 124 -18.74 -17.41 14.61
N SER A 125 -19.77 -16.61 14.36
CA SER A 125 -19.75 -15.53 13.37
C SER A 125 -18.77 -14.42 13.77
N GLU A 126 -18.75 -14.04 15.05
CA GLU A 126 -17.79 -13.06 15.60
C GLU A 126 -16.35 -13.54 15.46
N GLN A 127 -16.06 -14.78 15.84
CA GLN A 127 -14.72 -15.36 15.67
C GLN A 127 -14.27 -15.42 14.20
N ARG A 128 -15.19 -15.71 13.28
CA ARG A 128 -14.90 -15.68 11.85
C ARG A 128 -14.63 -14.25 11.37
N MET A 129 -15.36 -13.29 11.88
CA MET A 129 -15.17 -11.87 11.54
C MET A 129 -13.80 -11.36 11.99
N GLU A 130 -13.40 -11.63 13.24
CA GLU A 130 -12.06 -11.32 13.75
C GLU A 130 -10.94 -11.97 12.90
N SER A 131 -11.11 -13.22 12.52
CA SER A 131 -10.18 -13.95 11.65
C SER A 131 -10.05 -13.30 10.27
N ILE A 132 -11.16 -12.85 9.68
CA ILE A 132 -11.19 -12.17 8.38
C ILE A 132 -10.56 -10.77 8.50
N GLU A 133 -10.85 -10.03 9.55
CA GLU A 133 -10.26 -8.70 9.80
C GLU A 133 -8.74 -8.79 9.95
N HIS A 134 -8.26 -9.79 10.69
CA HIS A 134 -6.81 -10.03 10.82
C HIS A 134 -6.16 -10.39 9.48
N ALA A 135 -6.79 -11.26 8.69
CA ALA A 135 -6.31 -11.62 7.36
C ALA A 135 -6.30 -10.43 6.38
N LEU A 136 -7.31 -9.55 6.45
CA LEU A 136 -7.37 -8.33 5.66
C LEU A 136 -6.28 -7.33 6.06
N ALA A 137 -6.03 -7.15 7.36
CA ALA A 137 -4.97 -6.30 7.85
C ALA A 137 -3.59 -6.76 7.33
N LEU A 138 -3.31 -8.08 7.41
CA LEU A 138 -2.06 -8.65 6.88
C LEU A 138 -1.93 -8.45 5.36
N ARG A 139 -3.01 -8.64 4.60
CA ARG A 139 -3.00 -8.41 3.14
C ARG A 139 -2.78 -6.94 2.79
N ASN A 140 -3.33 -6.00 3.54
CA ASN A 140 -3.11 -4.57 3.31
C ASN A 140 -1.63 -4.19 3.51
N VAL A 141 -0.95 -4.77 4.50
CA VAL A 141 0.50 -4.57 4.68
C VAL A 141 1.27 -5.13 3.48
N THR A 142 0.98 -6.35 3.05
CA THR A 142 1.66 -6.95 1.89
C THR A 142 1.39 -6.19 0.58
N LEU A 143 0.20 -5.61 0.41
CA LEU A 143 -0.10 -4.77 -0.75
C LEU A 143 0.68 -3.46 -0.72
N ALA A 144 0.80 -2.82 0.45
CA ALA A 144 1.60 -1.60 0.59
C ALA A 144 3.09 -1.87 0.29
N ASP A 145 3.65 -2.97 0.76
CA ASP A 145 5.02 -3.40 0.46
C ASP A 145 5.21 -3.68 -1.04
N LEU A 146 4.22 -4.30 -1.68
CA LEU A 146 4.23 -4.58 -3.11
C LEU A 146 4.12 -3.30 -3.96
N GLU A 147 3.26 -2.37 -3.56
CA GLU A 147 3.15 -1.05 -4.21
C GLU A 147 4.47 -0.27 -4.10
N GLU A 148 5.12 -0.30 -2.95
CA GLU A 148 6.44 0.32 -2.78
C GLU A 148 7.50 -0.36 -3.66
N TYR A 149 7.48 -1.69 -3.73
CA TYR A 149 8.37 -2.46 -4.61
C TYR A 149 8.14 -2.14 -6.08
N VAL A 150 6.89 -2.09 -6.55
CA VAL A 150 6.53 -1.74 -7.94
C VAL A 150 6.96 -0.31 -8.27
N LYS A 151 6.68 0.66 -7.39
CA LYS A 151 7.15 2.04 -7.57
C LYS A 151 8.67 2.14 -7.68
N LYS A 152 9.40 1.36 -6.90
CA LYS A 152 10.87 1.29 -7.01
C LYS A 152 11.32 0.68 -8.34
N GLN A 153 10.59 -0.30 -8.87
CA GLN A 153 10.90 -0.96 -10.15
C GLN A 153 10.60 -0.07 -11.37
N GLU A 154 9.55 0.75 -11.33
CA GLU A 154 9.17 1.65 -12.45
C GLU A 154 10.25 2.68 -12.80
N PHE A 155 11.16 2.97 -11.86
CA PHE A 155 12.26 3.92 -12.06
C PHE A 155 13.60 3.25 -12.38
N LEU A 156 13.64 1.91 -12.52
CA LEU A 156 14.88 1.20 -12.82
C LEU A 156 15.18 1.28 -14.32
N SER A 157 16.20 2.02 -14.67
CA SER A 157 16.78 2.00 -16.01
C SER A 157 17.90 0.94 -16.11
N TYR A 158 17.99 0.28 -17.29
CA TYR A 158 18.98 -0.74 -17.60
C TYR A 158 19.82 -0.40 -18.86
N ASP A 159 19.87 0.88 -19.24
CA ASP A 159 20.57 1.40 -20.42
C ASP A 159 21.75 2.31 -20.08
N GLY A 160 22.16 2.36 -18.81
CA GLY A 160 23.20 3.25 -18.33
C GLY A 160 22.75 4.70 -18.16
N GLN A 161 21.48 5.01 -18.28
CA GLN A 161 20.96 6.36 -18.15
C GLN A 161 19.97 6.47 -16.99
N LEU A 162 19.98 7.58 -16.31
CA LEU A 162 19.00 7.94 -15.29
C LEU A 162 18.49 9.35 -15.57
N THR A 163 17.17 9.51 -15.72
CA THR A 163 16.52 10.83 -15.64
C THR A 163 15.86 10.94 -14.27
N TRP A 164 16.42 11.84 -13.45
CA TRP A 164 16.03 12.00 -12.05
C TRP A 164 15.22 13.28 -11.85
N LYS A 165 13.94 13.13 -11.59
CA LYS A 165 13.04 14.24 -11.23
C LYS A 165 13.14 14.53 -9.74
N ILE A 166 13.49 15.77 -9.37
CA ILE A 166 13.51 16.26 -7.99
C ILE A 166 12.40 17.28 -7.82
N THR A 167 11.39 16.95 -7.07
CA THR A 167 10.26 17.82 -6.69
C THR A 167 10.51 18.45 -5.33
N GLU A 168 9.74 19.48 -4.95
CA GLU A 168 9.83 20.18 -3.67
C GLU A 168 11.25 20.74 -3.42
N TYR A 169 11.80 21.36 -4.46
CA TYR A 169 13.17 21.89 -4.42
C TYR A 169 13.37 22.88 -3.28
N ALA A 170 12.45 23.85 -3.11
CA ALA A 170 12.55 24.88 -2.09
C ALA A 170 12.63 24.28 -0.67
N ARG A 171 11.78 23.31 -0.37
CA ARG A 171 11.78 22.59 0.91
C ARG A 171 13.09 21.82 1.11
N LYS A 172 13.47 20.99 0.13
CA LYS A 172 14.69 20.16 0.21
C LYS A 172 15.96 21.02 0.31
N ARG A 173 15.97 22.16 -0.37
CA ARG A 173 17.07 23.12 -0.24
C ARG A 173 17.11 23.75 1.16
N SER A 174 15.98 24.16 1.70
CA SER A 174 15.89 24.69 3.06
C SER A 174 16.38 23.66 4.09
N GLU A 175 15.96 22.41 3.97
CA GLU A 175 16.44 21.30 4.82
C GLU A 175 17.97 21.12 4.73
N ALA A 176 18.55 21.26 3.51
CA ALA A 176 19.98 21.14 3.30
C ALA A 176 20.76 22.33 3.90
N VAL A 177 20.24 23.55 3.78
CA VAL A 177 20.85 24.78 4.37
C VAL A 177 20.83 24.71 5.90
N ASN A 178 19.70 24.25 6.47
CA ASN A 178 19.51 24.13 7.92
C ASN A 178 20.20 22.89 8.53
N GLY A 179 20.84 22.04 7.70
CA GLY A 179 21.55 20.86 8.16
C GLY A 179 20.64 19.69 8.57
N GLN A 180 19.34 19.78 8.33
CA GLN A 180 18.38 18.72 8.65
C GLN A 180 18.56 17.50 7.74
N LYS A 181 18.67 17.74 6.43
CA LYS A 181 18.91 16.71 5.42
C LYS A 181 19.86 17.25 4.35
N VAL A 182 21.15 17.13 4.60
CA VAL A 182 22.20 17.72 3.77
C VAL A 182 22.30 17.14 2.37
N SER A 183 21.91 15.86 2.18
CA SER A 183 21.99 15.17 0.90
C SER A 183 20.94 14.05 0.79
N PHE A 184 20.67 13.60 -0.43
CA PHE A 184 19.84 12.43 -0.69
C PHE A 184 20.30 11.72 -1.96
N TYR A 185 19.83 10.47 -2.12
CA TYR A 185 20.20 9.60 -3.23
C TYR A 185 19.08 9.55 -4.27
N SER A 186 19.48 9.33 -5.53
CA SER A 186 18.56 8.98 -6.60
C SER A 186 18.06 7.53 -6.46
N PRO A 187 17.02 7.13 -7.20
CA PRO A 187 16.80 5.74 -7.52
C PRO A 187 18.07 5.10 -8.10
N SER A 188 18.23 3.78 -7.91
CA SER A 188 19.29 3.03 -8.55
C SER A 188 19.00 2.83 -10.04
N PHE A 189 20.06 2.71 -10.86
CA PHE A 189 19.98 2.37 -12.28
C PHE A 189 21.16 1.47 -12.65
N TYR A 190 21.10 0.87 -13.83
CA TYR A 190 22.04 -0.16 -14.24
C TYR A 190 22.60 0.10 -15.65
N THR A 191 23.81 -0.35 -15.93
CA THR A 191 24.38 -0.30 -17.29
C THR A 191 23.72 -1.32 -18.23
N SER A 192 23.20 -2.42 -17.68
CA SER A 192 22.40 -3.43 -18.38
C SER A 192 21.65 -4.26 -17.34
N ARG A 193 20.77 -5.18 -17.76
CA ARG A 193 20.03 -6.08 -16.86
C ARG A 193 20.95 -6.85 -15.89
N TYR A 194 22.15 -7.15 -16.29
CA TYR A 194 23.16 -7.91 -15.51
C TYR A 194 24.42 -7.08 -15.25
N GLY A 195 24.34 -5.76 -15.47
CA GLY A 195 25.45 -4.84 -15.39
C GLY A 195 25.67 -4.22 -14.02
N TYR A 196 26.48 -3.16 -14.00
CA TYR A 196 26.79 -2.40 -12.80
C TYR A 196 25.56 -1.72 -12.23
N LYS A 197 25.37 -1.82 -10.92
CA LYS A 197 24.34 -1.09 -10.18
C LYS A 197 24.91 0.23 -9.68
N MET A 198 24.19 1.33 -9.90
CA MET A 198 24.67 2.68 -9.63
C MET A 198 23.54 3.58 -9.11
N CYS A 199 23.90 4.66 -8.47
CA CYS A 199 23.00 5.78 -8.18
C CYS A 199 23.77 7.10 -8.15
N ALA A 200 23.06 8.21 -7.99
CA ALA A 200 23.63 9.53 -7.75
C ALA A 200 23.31 10.01 -6.34
N ARG A 201 24.18 10.84 -5.77
CA ARG A 201 23.97 11.55 -4.51
C ARG A 201 24.10 13.04 -4.75
N ILE A 202 23.10 13.80 -4.32
CA ILE A 202 23.06 15.25 -4.50
C ILE A 202 23.08 15.98 -3.17
N TYR A 203 23.76 17.12 -3.18
CA TYR A 203 23.78 18.10 -2.10
C TYR A 203 23.29 19.44 -2.66
N LEU A 204 22.05 19.82 -2.37
CA LEU A 204 21.47 21.06 -2.89
C LEU A 204 22.10 22.33 -2.28
N ASN A 205 22.82 22.21 -1.18
CA ASN A 205 23.62 23.27 -0.57
C ASN A 205 25.13 23.00 -0.64
N GLY A 206 25.53 22.12 -1.56
CA GLY A 206 26.92 21.76 -1.80
C GLY A 206 27.57 20.91 -0.71
N ASP A 207 28.70 20.32 -1.07
CA ASP A 207 29.58 19.55 -0.19
C ASP A 207 31.04 19.95 -0.46
N GLY A 208 31.90 19.79 0.55
CA GLY A 208 33.33 20.16 0.43
C GLY A 208 33.50 21.59 -0.04
N MET A 209 34.24 21.77 -1.16
CA MET A 209 34.53 23.09 -1.75
C MET A 209 33.30 23.83 -2.28
N GLY A 210 32.22 23.10 -2.63
CA GLY A 210 30.98 23.67 -3.14
C GLY A 210 30.00 24.09 -2.07
N ARG A 211 30.28 23.83 -0.79
CA ARG A 211 29.36 24.09 0.31
C ARG A 211 28.91 25.54 0.40
N GLY A 212 27.59 25.74 0.37
CA GLY A 212 26.94 27.04 0.45
C GLY A 212 26.92 27.82 -0.86
N THR A 213 27.68 27.41 -1.88
CA THR A 213 27.86 28.16 -3.15
C THR A 213 27.43 27.40 -4.38
N HIS A 214 27.42 26.07 -4.33
CA HIS A 214 27.08 25.19 -5.48
C HIS A 214 26.11 24.11 -5.10
N ILE A 215 25.48 23.51 -6.10
CA ILE A 215 24.94 22.16 -6.03
C ILE A 215 26.12 21.21 -6.29
N SER A 216 26.28 20.19 -5.44
CA SER A 216 27.26 19.14 -5.66
C SER A 216 26.56 17.83 -6.07
N LEU A 217 27.13 17.16 -7.07
CA LEU A 217 26.58 15.92 -7.62
C LEU A 217 27.64 14.83 -7.66
N PHE A 218 27.34 13.68 -7.08
CA PHE A 218 28.28 12.58 -6.95
C PHE A 218 27.68 11.30 -7.52
N PHE A 219 28.53 10.49 -8.15
CA PHE A 219 28.24 9.16 -8.64
C PHE A 219 28.59 8.12 -7.57
N VAL A 220 27.77 7.08 -7.46
CA VAL A 220 27.96 6.02 -6.48
C VAL A 220 27.81 4.67 -7.13
N VAL A 221 28.88 3.87 -7.09
CA VAL A 221 28.82 2.45 -7.46
C VAL A 221 28.23 1.68 -6.29
N MET A 222 27.17 0.95 -6.56
CA MET A 222 26.44 0.13 -5.59
C MET A 222 26.76 -1.34 -5.75
N ARG A 223 26.63 -2.11 -4.68
CA ARG A 223 26.69 -3.57 -4.73
C ARG A 223 25.55 -4.11 -5.56
N GLY A 224 25.89 -4.83 -6.63
CA GLY A 224 24.98 -5.49 -7.54
C GLY A 224 25.01 -7.00 -7.39
N GLU A 225 23.95 -7.66 -7.83
CA GLU A 225 23.81 -9.12 -7.79
C GLU A 225 24.86 -9.81 -8.69
N TYR A 226 25.23 -9.16 -9.79
CA TYR A 226 26.11 -9.70 -10.83
C TYR A 226 27.56 -9.22 -10.74
N ASP A 227 27.95 -8.53 -9.67
CA ASP A 227 29.31 -7.98 -9.49
C ASP A 227 30.43 -9.00 -9.66
N ALA A 228 30.14 -10.30 -9.41
CA ALA A 228 31.12 -11.38 -9.53
C ALA A 228 31.60 -11.63 -10.96
N ILE A 229 30.77 -11.29 -11.95
CA ILE A 229 31.06 -11.53 -13.37
C ILE A 229 31.43 -10.24 -14.12
N LEU A 230 31.37 -9.09 -13.45
CA LEU A 230 31.71 -7.80 -14.05
C LEU A 230 33.22 -7.52 -13.96
N ARG A 231 33.71 -6.69 -14.88
CA ARG A 231 35.12 -6.24 -14.89
C ARG A 231 35.30 -5.10 -13.89
N TRP A 232 36.28 -5.24 -13.02
CA TRP A 232 36.63 -4.22 -12.03
C TRP A 232 38.07 -3.73 -12.23
N PRO A 233 38.39 -2.44 -11.91
CA PRO A 233 37.51 -1.40 -11.41
C PRO A 233 36.52 -0.89 -12.47
N PHE A 234 35.43 -0.22 -12.04
CA PHE A 234 34.52 0.50 -12.93
C PHE A 234 35.25 1.65 -13.64
N ARG A 235 35.17 1.73 -14.99
CA ARG A 235 35.98 2.65 -15.82
C ARG A 235 35.16 3.47 -16.80
N GLN A 236 33.87 3.24 -16.88
CA GLN A 236 32.97 3.90 -17.84
C GLN A 236 32.91 5.40 -17.59
N LYS A 237 32.96 6.21 -18.64
CA LYS A 237 32.78 7.65 -18.54
C LYS A 237 31.38 7.95 -17.96
N VAL A 238 31.33 8.86 -17.00
CA VAL A 238 30.09 9.34 -16.37
C VAL A 238 29.88 10.79 -16.76
N THR A 239 28.68 11.09 -17.26
CA THR A 239 28.26 12.45 -17.61
C THR A 239 27.08 12.82 -16.72
N PHE A 240 27.17 14.00 -16.11
CA PHE A 240 26.10 14.63 -15.35
C PHE A 240 25.51 15.79 -16.15
N MET A 241 24.19 15.93 -16.11
CA MET A 241 23.48 17.04 -16.75
C MET A 241 22.41 17.56 -15.80
N LEU A 242 22.37 18.87 -15.59
CA LEU A 242 21.20 19.59 -15.08
C LEU A 242 20.43 20.11 -16.29
N LEU A 243 19.19 19.67 -16.44
CA LEU A 243 18.40 19.99 -17.61
C LEU A 243 17.73 21.36 -17.48
N ASP A 244 18.00 22.24 -18.42
CA ASP A 244 17.19 23.42 -18.65
C ASP A 244 15.85 23.00 -19.25
N GLN A 245 14.75 23.37 -18.62
CA GLN A 245 13.40 22.98 -19.03
C GLN A 245 12.88 23.75 -20.25
N ASP A 246 13.59 24.78 -20.68
CA ASP A 246 13.39 25.45 -21.97
C ASP A 246 14.29 24.88 -23.09
N ASN A 247 15.17 23.92 -22.75
CA ASN A 247 16.13 23.28 -23.67
C ASN A 247 17.06 24.26 -24.38
N VAL A 248 17.45 25.37 -23.71
CA VAL A 248 18.37 26.36 -24.27
C VAL A 248 19.81 25.99 -23.89
N GLU A 249 20.10 25.82 -22.60
CA GLU A 249 21.47 25.54 -22.12
C GLU A 249 21.44 24.62 -20.90
N HIS A 250 21.91 23.39 -21.07
CA HIS A 250 22.08 22.45 -19.96
C HIS A 250 23.43 22.63 -19.28
N VAL A 251 23.49 22.51 -17.94
CA VAL A 251 24.78 22.38 -17.26
C VAL A 251 25.26 20.95 -17.43
N ILE A 252 26.47 20.78 -17.97
CA ILE A 252 27.02 19.45 -18.28
C ILE A 252 28.42 19.37 -17.68
N ASP A 253 28.69 18.29 -16.96
CA ASP A 253 30.02 17.92 -16.48
C ASP A 253 30.24 16.42 -16.68
N ALA A 254 31.48 16.01 -16.93
CA ALA A 254 31.79 14.62 -17.18
C ALA A 254 33.17 14.25 -16.65
N PHE A 255 33.28 13.03 -16.12
CA PHE A 255 34.57 12.52 -15.67
C PHE A 255 34.77 11.06 -16.08
N ARG A 256 36.04 10.64 -16.12
CA ARG A 256 36.42 9.24 -16.17
C ARG A 256 36.86 8.79 -14.79
N PRO A 257 36.36 7.63 -14.28
CA PRO A 257 36.78 7.07 -13.02
C PRO A 257 38.27 6.81 -12.95
N ASP A 258 38.92 7.23 -11.85
CA ASP A 258 40.29 6.83 -11.55
C ASP A 258 40.30 5.35 -11.13
N PRO A 259 41.00 4.46 -11.87
CA PRO A 259 41.03 3.04 -11.56
C PRO A 259 41.67 2.72 -10.20
N ASN A 260 42.46 3.62 -9.63
CA ASN A 260 43.07 3.42 -8.31
C ASN A 260 42.16 3.87 -7.16
N SER A 261 41.10 4.63 -7.43
CA SER A 261 40.16 5.10 -6.40
C SER A 261 39.32 3.96 -5.86
N SER A 262 39.19 3.91 -4.53
CA SER A 262 38.31 2.97 -3.84
C SER A 262 36.83 3.13 -4.19
N SER A 263 36.43 4.32 -4.68
CA SER A 263 35.07 4.63 -5.11
C SER A 263 34.60 3.79 -6.29
N PHE A 264 35.54 3.26 -7.09
CA PHE A 264 35.25 2.54 -8.33
C PHE A 264 35.66 1.08 -8.29
N GLN A 265 36.17 0.59 -7.17
CA GLN A 265 36.47 -0.84 -6.95
C GLN A 265 35.17 -1.65 -6.77
N ARG A 266 35.27 -2.97 -6.90
CA ARG A 266 34.14 -3.86 -6.59
C ARG A 266 33.61 -3.59 -5.19
N PRO A 267 32.31 -3.28 -5.03
CA PRO A 267 31.72 -2.95 -3.74
C PRO A 267 31.80 -4.10 -2.73
N ARG A 268 32.30 -3.79 -1.54
CA ARG A 268 32.28 -4.72 -0.40
C ARG A 268 31.14 -4.44 0.58
N ARG A 269 30.55 -3.25 0.51
CA ARG A 269 29.38 -2.78 1.25
C ARG A 269 28.28 -2.48 0.27
N GLU A 270 27.09 -2.08 0.75
CA GLU A 270 25.94 -1.70 -0.11
C GLU A 270 26.31 -0.62 -1.14
N THR A 271 27.14 0.33 -0.73
CA THR A 271 27.63 1.42 -1.60
C THR A 271 29.12 1.64 -1.40
N ASN A 272 29.80 2.05 -2.45
CA ASN A 272 31.11 2.67 -2.38
C ASN A 272 31.02 4.14 -1.92
N ILE A 273 32.16 4.76 -1.68
CA ILE A 273 32.26 6.19 -1.41
C ILE A 273 31.82 6.95 -2.67
N ALA A 274 30.97 7.96 -2.49
CA ALA A 274 30.54 8.82 -3.57
C ALA A 274 31.71 9.62 -4.15
N SER A 275 31.80 9.73 -5.46
CA SER A 275 32.85 10.47 -6.18
C SER A 275 32.25 11.26 -7.34
N GLY A 276 32.60 12.51 -7.53
CA GLY A 276 32.03 13.36 -8.59
C GLY A 276 32.41 14.81 -8.46
N CYS A 277 31.46 15.71 -8.70
CA CYS A 277 31.64 17.15 -8.89
C CYS A 277 31.15 17.96 -7.68
N PRO A 278 32.01 18.37 -6.76
CA PRO A 278 31.63 19.22 -5.60
C PRO A 278 31.09 20.58 -6.02
N THR A 279 31.55 21.12 -7.14
CA THR A 279 31.18 22.43 -7.70
C THR A 279 30.44 22.26 -9.04
N PHE A 280 29.44 21.39 -9.08
CA PHE A 280 28.76 21.01 -10.33
C PHE A 280 27.98 22.17 -10.97
N CYS A 281 27.21 22.93 -10.20
CA CYS A 281 26.44 24.07 -10.68
C CYS A 281 26.41 25.13 -9.58
N SER A 282 26.80 26.37 -9.89
CA SER A 282 26.71 27.45 -8.91
C SER A 282 25.25 27.81 -8.63
N ILE A 283 24.97 28.30 -7.42
CA ILE A 283 23.60 28.72 -7.06
C ILE A 283 23.19 29.96 -7.87
N GLU A 284 24.15 30.81 -8.26
CA GLU A 284 23.90 31.96 -9.11
C GLU A 284 23.45 31.52 -10.51
N GLU A 285 24.09 30.49 -11.07
CA GLU A 285 23.77 29.94 -12.38
C GLU A 285 22.37 29.36 -12.48
N LEU A 286 21.82 28.85 -11.36
CA LEU A 286 20.44 28.33 -11.32
C LEU A 286 19.38 29.39 -11.68
N ASN A 287 19.72 30.68 -11.60
CA ASN A 287 18.79 31.75 -11.94
C ASN A 287 18.89 32.21 -13.41
N ASN A 288 19.88 31.71 -14.16
CA ASN A 288 20.15 32.18 -15.52
C ASN A 288 19.21 31.51 -16.54
N HIS A 289 18.72 30.31 -16.25
CA HIS A 289 17.86 29.48 -17.11
C HIS A 289 16.76 28.81 -16.34
N ALA A 290 15.87 28.09 -17.04
CA ALA A 290 14.73 27.38 -16.44
C ALA A 290 15.11 26.02 -15.82
N TYR A 291 16.20 25.99 -15.03
CA TYR A 291 16.60 24.77 -14.32
C TYR A 291 15.62 24.37 -13.23
N ILE A 292 14.92 25.34 -12.65
CA ILE A 292 13.89 25.13 -11.64
C ILE A 292 12.59 25.75 -12.15
N ARG A 293 11.56 24.90 -12.37
CA ARG A 293 10.20 25.31 -12.74
C ARG A 293 9.21 24.51 -11.93
N ASP A 294 8.16 25.15 -11.43
CA ASP A 294 7.12 24.51 -10.60
C ASP A 294 7.73 23.71 -9.42
N ASP A 295 8.72 24.32 -8.74
CA ASP A 295 9.45 23.72 -7.61
C ASP A 295 10.09 22.36 -7.94
N THR A 296 10.45 22.16 -9.21
CA THR A 296 10.95 20.89 -9.77
C THR A 296 12.22 21.14 -10.60
N MET A 297 13.20 20.23 -10.50
CA MET A 297 14.39 20.19 -11.35
C MET A 297 14.64 18.77 -11.86
N PHE A 298 15.38 18.65 -12.96
CA PHE A 298 15.69 17.38 -13.61
C PHE A 298 17.20 17.22 -13.80
N PHE A 299 17.72 16.09 -13.33
CA PHE A 299 19.08 15.66 -13.60
C PHE A 299 19.07 14.48 -14.56
N LYS A 300 20.01 14.44 -15.48
CA LYS A 300 20.28 13.28 -16.30
C LYS A 300 21.70 12.81 -16.02
N ILE A 301 21.86 11.52 -15.72
CA ILE A 301 23.15 10.85 -15.55
C ILE A 301 23.29 9.85 -16.66
N ILE A 302 24.42 9.87 -17.37
CA ILE A 302 24.71 8.99 -18.48
C ILE A 302 26.04 8.28 -18.21
N VAL A 303 26.02 6.97 -18.25
CA VAL A 303 27.20 6.11 -18.22
C VAL A 303 27.44 5.59 -19.63
N ASP A 304 28.65 5.77 -20.14
CA ASP A 304 29.04 5.24 -21.44
C ASP A 304 29.10 3.70 -21.36
N THR A 305 28.24 3.05 -22.12
CA THR A 305 28.13 1.57 -22.16
C THR A 305 28.74 0.96 -23.42
N SER A 306 29.40 1.75 -24.27
CA SER A 306 29.92 1.30 -25.56
C SER A 306 30.99 0.21 -25.45
N ASP A 307 31.71 0.17 -24.33
CA ASP A 307 32.83 -0.79 -24.09
C ASP A 307 32.43 -1.93 -23.11
N LEU A 308 31.14 -2.13 -22.81
CA LEU A 308 30.64 -3.13 -21.86
C LEU A 308 30.14 -4.41 -22.54
#